data_e94344466ce275d3f9ec48ae9af68ee5
#
_entry.id   e94344466ce275d3f9ec48ae9af68ee5
#
_cell.length_a   1.000
_cell.length_b   1.000
_cell.length_c   1.000
_cell.angle_alpha   90.00
_cell.angle_beta   90.00
_cell.angle_gamma   90.00
#
_symmetry.space_group_name_H-M   'P 1'
#
loop_
_entity.id
_entity.type
_entity.pdbx_description
1 polymer ?
#
loop_
_entity_poly.entity_id
_entity_poly.type
_entity_poly.pdbx_seq_one_letter_code
_entity_poly.pdbx_strand_id
1 'polypeptide(L)'
;MIDTHAHLDGPEYNDDRAEMIQRAKDAGVSKVFIPAIDLRSVQTVTDTCRQFPGYAYPMIGLHPEEVKADYREVLAQMKQLLTDSLSANQTPPLGEAGRGPTPFGEAGRGPTPLGEAGRGLRFIAIGEVGLDYYWSREFEKEQLEAFEEQVRWSIATRLPLMIHCRKAQNEMVALLKKYADDLPGGVFHCFTGNEKEAQELLQFPRFVLGIGGVLTFKKSHLPEVLPQVVPLERIVLETDSPYMAPVPMRGKRNESAYVKFVQQRLAECYQTTEDYISVVTDANVARIFGI
;
A
#
# COMPACT_ATOMS: atom_id res chain seq x y z
N MET A 1 -7.31 7.89 -11.81
CA MET A 1 -6.13 7.10 -11.36
C MET A 1 -6.19 6.84 -9.87
N ILE A 2 -5.64 5.73 -9.42
CA ILE A 2 -5.48 5.39 -8.01
C ILE A 2 -3.99 5.21 -7.73
N ASP A 3 -3.48 5.86 -6.66
CA ASP A 3 -2.12 5.64 -6.15
C ASP A 3 -2.19 4.56 -5.08
N THR A 4 -1.75 3.35 -5.41
CA THR A 4 -1.94 2.18 -4.55
C THR A 4 -0.91 2.04 -3.42
N HIS A 5 0.11 2.92 -3.38
CA HIS A 5 1.13 2.90 -2.34
C HIS A 5 1.81 4.25 -2.16
N ALA A 6 1.56 4.91 -1.02
CA ALA A 6 2.18 6.18 -0.68
C ALA A 6 2.21 6.40 0.84
N HIS A 7 3.35 6.79 1.41
CA HIS A 7 3.52 7.07 2.86
C HIS A 7 3.16 8.53 3.18
N LEU A 8 1.91 8.94 2.92
CA LEU A 8 1.45 10.32 3.08
C LEU A 8 1.24 10.75 4.55
N ASP A 9 1.29 9.80 5.47
CA ASP A 9 1.26 10.03 6.92
C ASP A 9 2.60 10.50 7.47
N GLY A 10 3.68 10.34 6.70
CA GLY A 10 5.05 10.67 7.07
C GLY A 10 5.30 12.14 7.44
N PRO A 11 6.32 12.40 8.27
CA PRO A 11 6.67 13.75 8.73
C PRO A 11 7.07 14.69 7.59
N GLU A 12 7.49 14.16 6.44
CA GLU A 12 7.87 14.92 5.24
C GLU A 12 6.72 15.78 4.70
N TYR A 13 5.47 15.43 5.07
CA TYR A 13 4.25 16.12 4.61
C TYR A 13 3.56 16.96 5.69
N ASN A 14 4.14 17.08 6.89
CA ASN A 14 3.48 17.77 8.00
C ASN A 14 3.11 19.22 7.67
N ASP A 15 3.95 19.91 6.91
CA ASP A 15 3.77 21.34 6.61
C ASP A 15 2.78 21.59 5.45
N ASP A 16 2.56 20.61 4.55
CA ASP A 16 1.77 20.82 3.32
C ASP A 16 0.90 19.63 2.90
N ARG A 17 0.56 18.71 3.84
CA ARG A 17 -0.20 17.48 3.52
C ARG A 17 -1.54 17.75 2.84
N ALA A 18 -2.28 18.76 3.30
CA ALA A 18 -3.58 19.09 2.72
C ALA A 18 -3.43 19.64 1.30
N GLU A 19 -2.47 20.53 1.09
CA GLU A 19 -2.15 21.11 -0.23
C GLU A 19 -1.62 20.03 -1.18
N MET A 20 -0.77 19.12 -0.69
CA MET A 20 -0.24 18.00 -1.47
C MET A 20 -1.39 17.07 -1.92
N ILE A 21 -2.33 16.75 -1.04
CA ILE A 21 -3.52 15.96 -1.40
C ILE A 21 -4.40 16.71 -2.41
N GLN A 22 -4.55 18.04 -2.27
CA GLN A 22 -5.28 18.81 -3.25
C GLN A 22 -4.60 18.77 -4.62
N ARG A 23 -3.26 18.92 -4.69
CA ARG A 23 -2.51 18.76 -5.95
C ARG A 23 -2.72 17.36 -6.57
N ALA A 24 -2.78 16.32 -5.75
CA ALA A 24 -3.04 14.96 -6.24
C ALA A 24 -4.45 14.84 -6.84
N LYS A 25 -5.48 15.38 -6.18
CA LYS A 25 -6.85 15.44 -6.71
C LYS A 25 -6.92 16.23 -8.03
N ASP A 26 -6.26 17.39 -8.09
CA ASP A 26 -6.20 18.23 -9.30
C ASP A 26 -5.48 17.51 -10.45
N ALA A 27 -4.55 16.61 -10.15
CA ALA A 27 -3.88 15.74 -11.12
C ALA A 27 -4.72 14.51 -11.54
N GLY A 28 -5.95 14.34 -10.99
CA GLY A 28 -6.85 13.25 -11.34
C GLY A 28 -6.66 11.98 -10.49
N VAL A 29 -5.93 12.05 -9.36
CA VAL A 29 -5.85 10.94 -8.41
C VAL A 29 -7.13 10.89 -7.59
N SER A 30 -7.88 9.80 -7.69
CA SER A 30 -9.17 9.63 -7.05
C SER A 30 -9.10 8.95 -5.68
N LYS A 31 -8.07 8.14 -5.45
CA LYS A 31 -7.82 7.42 -4.19
C LYS A 31 -6.32 7.26 -3.96
N VAL A 32 -5.94 7.18 -2.68
CA VAL A 32 -4.56 6.86 -2.26
C VAL A 32 -4.61 5.81 -1.15
N PHE A 33 -3.72 4.81 -1.22
CA PHE A 33 -3.58 3.79 -0.20
C PHE A 33 -2.32 4.04 0.61
N ILE A 34 -2.46 4.06 1.94
CA ILE A 34 -1.39 4.42 2.86
C ILE A 34 -1.06 3.20 3.74
N PRO A 35 0.11 2.59 3.56
CA PRO A 35 0.52 1.44 4.37
C PRO A 35 1.12 1.88 5.70
N ALA A 36 0.77 1.18 6.78
CA ALA A 36 1.58 1.20 7.99
C ALA A 36 2.84 0.35 7.79
N ILE A 37 3.94 0.75 8.41
CA ILE A 37 5.23 0.04 8.37
C ILE A 37 5.60 -0.55 9.74
N ASP A 38 5.07 0.03 10.82
CA ASP A 38 5.29 -0.37 12.20
C ASP A 38 4.05 -0.07 13.06
N LEU A 39 4.10 -0.43 14.34
CA LEU A 39 2.99 -0.19 15.27
C LEU A 39 2.68 1.32 15.46
N ARG A 40 3.68 2.19 15.35
CA ARG A 40 3.51 3.65 15.52
C ARG A 40 2.80 4.25 14.32
N SER A 41 3.18 3.83 13.13
CA SER A 41 2.60 4.32 11.87
C SER A 41 1.14 3.87 11.68
N VAL A 42 0.67 2.80 12.34
CA VAL A 42 -0.77 2.48 12.36
C VAL A 42 -1.60 3.67 12.84
N GLN A 43 -1.12 4.41 13.84
CA GLN A 43 -1.82 5.61 14.34
C GLN A 43 -1.77 6.75 13.33
N THR A 44 -0.58 7.09 12.79
CA THR A 44 -0.44 8.22 11.86
C THR A 44 -1.17 7.97 10.54
N VAL A 45 -1.15 6.74 10.03
CA VAL A 45 -1.92 6.30 8.86
C VAL A 45 -3.41 6.44 9.10
N THR A 46 -3.93 5.93 10.21
CA THR A 46 -5.36 6.00 10.50
C THR A 46 -5.83 7.43 10.73
N ASP A 47 -5.03 8.27 11.38
CA ASP A 47 -5.35 9.69 11.59
C ASP A 47 -5.34 10.46 10.27
N THR A 48 -4.39 10.18 9.38
CA THR A 48 -4.36 10.76 8.03
C THR A 48 -5.59 10.32 7.21
N CYS A 49 -5.94 9.04 7.23
CA CYS A 49 -7.12 8.55 6.51
C CYS A 49 -8.44 9.14 7.04
N ARG A 50 -8.56 9.40 8.35
CA ARG A 50 -9.72 10.08 8.94
C ARG A 50 -9.86 11.54 8.50
N GLN A 51 -8.75 12.23 8.23
CA GLN A 51 -8.77 13.60 7.72
C GLN A 51 -9.25 13.67 6.26
N PHE A 52 -9.06 12.59 5.49
CA PHE A 52 -9.41 12.53 4.07
C PHE A 52 -10.31 11.34 3.75
N PRO A 53 -11.52 11.26 4.34
CA PRO A 53 -12.44 10.14 4.18
C PRO A 53 -12.88 9.96 2.73
N GLY A 54 -12.94 8.69 2.27
CA GLY A 54 -13.29 8.36 0.88
C GLY A 54 -12.18 8.62 -0.14
N TYR A 55 -11.06 9.20 0.29
CA TYR A 55 -9.89 9.46 -0.55
C TYR A 55 -8.66 8.66 -0.12
N ALA A 56 -8.31 8.69 1.17
CA ALA A 56 -7.19 7.95 1.75
C ALA A 56 -7.69 6.68 2.44
N TYR A 57 -7.03 5.56 2.17
CA TYR A 57 -7.39 4.23 2.67
C TYR A 57 -6.21 3.57 3.39
N PRO A 58 -6.39 3.06 4.62
CA PRO A 58 -5.31 2.52 5.42
C PRO A 58 -5.04 1.05 5.12
N MET A 59 -3.78 0.67 5.16
CA MET A 59 -3.32 -0.72 5.21
C MET A 59 -2.56 -0.96 6.52
N ILE A 60 -2.47 -2.20 6.98
CA ILE A 60 -1.79 -2.58 8.22
C ILE A 60 -0.79 -3.70 7.99
N GLY A 61 0.46 -3.48 8.37
CA GLY A 61 1.53 -4.46 8.26
C GLY A 61 2.80 -4.01 8.97
N LEU A 62 3.63 -4.99 9.33
CA LEU A 62 4.99 -4.78 9.82
C LEU A 62 5.96 -4.93 8.66
N HIS A 63 6.56 -3.81 8.26
CA HIS A 63 7.55 -3.76 7.19
C HIS A 63 8.81 -4.58 7.54
N PRO A 64 9.44 -5.27 6.60
CA PRO A 64 10.61 -6.10 6.90
C PRO A 64 11.79 -5.34 7.53
N GLU A 65 12.02 -4.07 7.19
CA GLU A 65 13.07 -3.25 7.82
C GLU A 65 12.78 -2.91 9.29
N GLU A 66 11.51 -2.97 9.70
CA GLU A 66 11.07 -2.73 11.08
C GLU A 66 10.97 -4.01 11.92
N VAL A 67 11.29 -5.17 11.34
CA VAL A 67 11.38 -6.44 12.08
C VAL A 67 12.63 -6.42 12.96
N LYS A 68 12.43 -6.48 14.28
CA LYS A 68 13.46 -6.50 15.32
C LYS A 68 13.23 -7.71 16.24
N ALA A 69 13.99 -7.82 17.33
CA ALA A 69 13.89 -8.92 18.28
C ALA A 69 12.51 -9.07 18.93
N ASP A 70 11.77 -7.98 19.06
CA ASP A 70 10.41 -7.88 19.65
C ASP A 70 9.28 -8.04 18.64
N TYR A 71 9.57 -8.44 17.39
CA TYR A 71 8.59 -8.49 16.30
C TYR A 71 7.30 -9.28 16.64
N ARG A 72 7.39 -10.33 17.47
CA ARG A 72 6.22 -11.13 17.85
C ARG A 72 5.23 -10.35 18.70
N GLU A 73 5.73 -9.53 19.63
CA GLU A 73 4.90 -8.65 20.44
C GLU A 73 4.27 -7.54 19.58
N VAL A 74 5.05 -6.97 18.67
CA VAL A 74 4.56 -5.98 17.70
C VAL A 74 3.46 -6.58 16.83
N LEU A 75 3.68 -7.76 16.24
CA LEU A 75 2.67 -8.47 15.44
C LEU A 75 1.40 -8.78 16.23
N ALA A 76 1.52 -9.22 17.50
CA ALA A 76 0.36 -9.50 18.33
C ALA A 76 -0.51 -8.25 18.54
N GLN A 77 0.10 -7.08 18.78
CA GLN A 77 -0.59 -5.81 18.93
C GLN A 77 -1.24 -5.35 17.63
N MET A 78 -0.52 -5.44 16.50
CA MET A 78 -1.06 -5.09 15.17
C MET A 78 -2.23 -6.00 14.79
N LYS A 79 -2.15 -7.30 15.08
CA LYS A 79 -3.23 -8.26 14.86
C LYS A 79 -4.49 -7.91 15.67
N GLN A 80 -4.32 -7.43 16.90
CA GLN A 80 -5.43 -6.96 17.71
C GLN A 80 -6.11 -5.75 17.07
N LEU A 81 -5.34 -4.75 16.63
CA LEU A 81 -5.85 -3.57 15.93
C LEU A 81 -6.61 -3.93 14.63
N LEU A 82 -6.08 -4.88 13.87
CA LEU A 82 -6.76 -5.42 12.68
C LEU A 82 -8.10 -6.05 13.05
N THR A 83 -8.13 -6.91 14.07
CA THR A 83 -9.34 -7.60 14.53
C THR A 83 -10.39 -6.61 15.02
N ASP A 84 -10.00 -5.61 15.79
CA ASP A 84 -10.88 -4.57 16.30
C ASP A 84 -11.50 -3.75 15.17
N SER A 85 -10.70 -3.40 14.15
CA SER A 85 -11.16 -2.70 12.94
C SER A 85 -12.23 -3.49 12.17
N LEU A 86 -12.08 -4.79 12.06
CA LEU A 86 -13.03 -5.66 11.37
C LEU A 86 -14.33 -5.84 12.19
N SER A 87 -14.22 -5.94 13.51
CA SER A 87 -15.37 -6.14 14.43
C SER A 87 -16.23 -4.90 14.56
N ALA A 88 -15.63 -3.71 14.58
CA ALA A 88 -16.35 -2.43 14.71
C ALA A 88 -17.37 -2.19 13.58
N ASN A 89 -17.16 -2.79 12.43
CA ASN A 89 -18.04 -2.65 11.26
C ASN A 89 -19.15 -3.72 11.18
N GLN A 90 -19.20 -4.68 12.13
CA GLN A 90 -20.26 -5.70 12.19
C GLN A 90 -21.41 -5.31 13.14
N THR A 91 -21.27 -4.25 13.90
CA THR A 91 -22.33 -3.76 14.81
C THR A 91 -23.31 -2.91 13.97
N PRO A 92 -24.61 -3.26 13.85
CA PRO A 92 -25.59 -2.40 13.21
C PRO A 92 -25.66 -1.06 13.98
N PRO A 93 -25.95 0.06 13.32
CA PRO A 93 -26.13 1.34 14.00
C PRO A 93 -27.25 1.17 15.04
N LEU A 94 -26.90 1.34 16.32
CA LEU A 94 -27.89 1.47 17.38
C LEU A 94 -28.82 2.62 17.00
N GLY A 95 -30.12 2.32 16.92
CA GLY A 95 -31.17 3.21 16.47
C GLY A 95 -31.03 4.61 17.05
N GLU A 96 -31.30 5.58 16.22
CA GLU A 96 -31.32 7.00 16.54
C GLU A 96 -32.22 7.27 17.74
N ALA A 97 -31.61 7.52 18.89
CA ALA A 97 -32.25 8.29 19.95
C ALA A 97 -31.66 9.69 19.90
N GLY A 98 -32.45 10.63 19.40
CA GLY A 98 -32.06 12.00 19.12
C GLY A 98 -31.37 12.71 20.28
N ARG A 99 -30.27 13.40 19.98
CA ARG A 99 -29.82 14.60 20.68
C ARG A 99 -29.17 15.55 19.66
N GLY A 100 -29.67 16.79 19.70
CA GLY A 100 -29.26 17.88 18.84
C GLY A 100 -27.80 18.33 19.04
N PRO A 101 -27.31 19.24 18.20
CA PRO A 101 -25.90 19.63 18.13
C PRO A 101 -25.46 20.43 19.35
N THR A 102 -24.36 20.05 19.98
CA THR A 102 -23.63 20.88 20.92
C THR A 102 -22.59 21.73 20.22
N PRO A 103 -22.38 22.99 20.64
CA PRO A 103 -21.51 23.91 19.94
C PRO A 103 -20.03 23.69 20.29
N PHE A 104 -19.20 24.21 19.38
CA PHE A 104 -17.74 24.30 19.40
C PHE A 104 -17.10 24.45 20.79
N GLY A 105 -16.03 23.65 21.01
CA GLY A 105 -15.13 23.81 22.16
C GLY A 105 -13.90 22.93 22.11
N GLU A 106 -12.75 23.59 22.01
CA GLU A 106 -11.42 23.25 22.51
C GLU A 106 -10.48 22.39 21.65
N ALA A 107 -9.49 23.12 21.11
CA ALA A 107 -8.16 22.63 20.74
C ALA A 107 -7.43 22.12 22.00
N GLY A 108 -6.86 20.91 21.94
CA GLY A 108 -5.98 20.38 22.98
C GLY A 108 -6.23 18.93 23.34
N ARG A 109 -6.14 17.99 22.42
CA ARG A 109 -6.05 16.57 22.77
C ARG A 109 -4.61 16.08 22.52
N GLY A 110 -3.99 15.60 23.61
CA GLY A 110 -2.76 14.82 23.52
C GLY A 110 -2.92 13.56 22.66
N PRO A 111 -1.84 12.82 22.37
CA PRO A 111 -1.90 11.67 21.49
C PRO A 111 -2.96 10.66 21.97
N THR A 112 -3.83 10.25 21.05
CA THR A 112 -4.92 9.29 21.31
C THR A 112 -4.32 7.93 21.70
N PRO A 113 -4.86 7.23 22.71
CA PRO A 113 -4.38 5.90 23.06
C PRO A 113 -4.45 4.93 21.87
N LEU A 114 -3.44 4.07 21.70
CA LEU A 114 -3.35 3.09 20.61
C LEU A 114 -4.63 2.27 20.38
N GLY A 115 -5.41 2.02 21.44
CA GLY A 115 -6.68 1.28 21.38
C GLY A 115 -7.82 1.98 20.63
N GLU A 116 -7.71 3.27 20.29
CA GLU A 116 -8.70 4.00 19.50
C GLU A 116 -8.35 4.10 18.00
N ALA A 117 -7.12 3.74 17.63
CA ALA A 117 -6.60 3.88 16.28
C ALA A 117 -7.46 3.18 15.21
N GLY A 118 -8.04 2.03 15.51
CA GLY A 118 -8.86 1.24 14.58
C GLY A 118 -10.36 1.51 14.59
N ARG A 119 -10.89 2.31 15.51
CA ARG A 119 -12.35 2.49 15.65
C ARG A 119 -12.95 3.28 14.48
N GLY A 120 -13.85 2.62 13.73
CA GLY A 120 -14.61 3.23 12.64
C GLY A 120 -13.88 3.37 11.30
N LEU A 121 -12.60 2.93 11.21
CA LEU A 121 -11.86 2.88 9.95
C LEU A 121 -11.46 1.41 9.65
N ARG A 122 -11.77 0.95 8.44
CA ARG A 122 -11.43 -0.42 8.01
C ARG A 122 -10.13 -0.42 7.25
N PHE A 123 -9.20 -1.29 7.64
CA PHE A 123 -8.03 -1.60 6.82
C PHE A 123 -8.47 -2.33 5.54
N ILE A 124 -7.91 -1.92 4.40
CA ILE A 124 -8.25 -2.46 3.08
C ILE A 124 -7.29 -3.56 2.61
N ALA A 125 -6.13 -3.69 3.25
CA ALA A 125 -5.11 -4.68 2.92
C ALA A 125 -4.20 -4.97 4.11
N ILE A 126 -3.48 -6.10 4.04
CA ILE A 126 -2.34 -6.41 4.90
C ILE A 126 -1.08 -5.91 4.19
N GLY A 127 -0.50 -4.85 4.70
CA GLY A 127 0.66 -4.18 4.10
C GLY A 127 1.07 -2.88 4.82
N GLU A 128 2.32 -2.53 4.71
CA GLU A 128 3.35 -3.10 3.86
C GLU A 128 4.05 -4.28 4.57
N VAL A 129 4.19 -5.40 3.89
CA VAL A 129 4.75 -6.63 4.46
C VAL A 129 5.71 -7.29 3.46
N GLY A 130 6.58 -8.17 3.90
CA GLY A 130 7.44 -8.88 2.96
C GLY A 130 8.86 -9.11 3.47
N LEU A 131 9.83 -9.02 2.57
CA LEU A 131 11.25 -9.31 2.85
C LEU A 131 12.17 -8.23 2.25
N ASP A 132 13.14 -7.77 3.03
CA ASP A 132 14.23 -6.91 2.57
C ASP A 132 15.59 -7.43 3.06
N TYR A 133 16.43 -7.91 2.14
CA TYR A 133 17.79 -8.38 2.43
C TYR A 133 18.86 -7.43 1.87
N TYR A 134 18.47 -6.22 1.49
CA TYR A 134 19.39 -5.26 0.90
C TYR A 134 20.23 -4.55 1.98
N TRP A 135 19.58 -4.06 3.05
CA TRP A 135 20.23 -3.29 4.08
C TRP A 135 20.92 -4.18 5.13
N SER A 136 20.23 -5.24 5.56
CA SER A 136 20.72 -6.16 6.58
C SER A 136 20.07 -7.54 6.43
N ARG A 137 20.84 -8.58 6.80
CA ARG A 137 20.33 -9.96 6.95
C ARG A 137 20.30 -10.40 8.42
N GLU A 138 20.52 -9.48 9.36
CA GLU A 138 20.56 -9.77 10.79
C GLU A 138 19.26 -10.45 11.27
N PHE A 139 18.10 -9.99 10.81
CA PHE A 139 16.79 -10.52 11.16
C PHE A 139 16.12 -11.29 10.00
N GLU A 140 16.91 -11.95 9.15
CA GLU A 140 16.38 -12.66 7.98
C GLU A 140 15.34 -13.73 8.35
N LYS A 141 15.60 -14.51 9.41
CA LYS A 141 14.70 -15.53 9.90
C LYS A 141 13.41 -14.91 10.48
N GLU A 142 13.57 -13.86 11.26
CA GLU A 142 12.48 -13.13 11.88
C GLU A 142 11.60 -12.45 10.83
N GLN A 143 12.20 -11.91 9.76
CA GLN A 143 11.46 -11.37 8.62
C GLN A 143 10.60 -12.46 7.94
N LEU A 144 11.17 -13.65 7.71
CA LEU A 144 10.41 -14.77 7.15
C LEU A 144 9.24 -15.19 8.05
N GLU A 145 9.46 -15.32 9.36
CA GLU A 145 8.42 -15.66 10.32
C GLU A 145 7.34 -14.57 10.39
N ALA A 146 7.74 -13.30 10.42
CA ALA A 146 6.82 -12.17 10.43
C ALA A 146 5.99 -12.09 9.15
N PHE A 147 6.61 -12.28 7.99
CA PHE A 147 5.92 -12.29 6.72
C PHE A 147 4.93 -13.45 6.64
N GLU A 148 5.33 -14.66 7.04
CA GLU A 148 4.45 -15.83 7.03
C GLU A 148 3.22 -15.64 7.94
N GLU A 149 3.39 -15.06 9.13
CA GLU A 149 2.25 -14.74 10.01
C GLU A 149 1.29 -13.73 9.36
N GLN A 150 1.79 -12.71 8.69
CA GLN A 150 0.99 -11.71 8.01
C GLN A 150 0.31 -12.26 6.74
N VAL A 151 0.92 -13.22 6.04
CA VAL A 151 0.26 -14.00 4.98
C VAL A 151 -0.94 -14.76 5.55
N ARG A 152 -0.81 -15.39 6.73
CA ARG A 152 -1.95 -16.04 7.42
C ARG A 152 -3.05 -15.06 7.79
N TRP A 153 -2.71 -13.82 8.19
CA TRP A 153 -3.74 -12.78 8.43
C TRP A 153 -4.52 -12.47 7.16
N SER A 154 -3.82 -12.29 6.04
CA SER A 154 -4.44 -12.04 4.74
C SER A 154 -5.43 -13.15 4.37
N ILE A 155 -5.04 -14.42 4.53
CA ILE A 155 -5.90 -15.58 4.26
C ILE A 155 -7.13 -15.58 5.18
N ALA A 156 -6.93 -15.37 6.49
CA ALA A 156 -8.00 -15.41 7.49
C ALA A 156 -9.01 -14.27 7.32
N THR A 157 -8.56 -13.08 6.93
CA THR A 157 -9.40 -11.89 6.76
C THR A 157 -9.91 -11.68 5.35
N ARG A 158 -9.38 -12.40 4.36
CA ARG A 158 -9.60 -12.20 2.92
C ARG A 158 -9.16 -10.81 2.43
N LEU A 159 -8.30 -10.12 3.17
CA LEU A 159 -7.70 -8.87 2.73
C LEU A 159 -6.49 -9.15 1.83
N PRO A 160 -6.31 -8.40 0.72
CA PRO A 160 -5.17 -8.57 -0.16
C PRO A 160 -3.85 -8.20 0.53
N LEU A 161 -2.74 -8.71 0.00
CA LEU A 161 -1.40 -8.37 0.44
C LEU A 161 -0.84 -7.17 -0.34
N MET A 162 -0.14 -6.26 0.33
CA MET A 162 0.77 -5.28 -0.27
C MET A 162 2.19 -5.69 0.08
N ILE A 163 2.92 -6.26 -0.89
CA ILE A 163 4.18 -6.96 -0.64
C ILE A 163 5.38 -6.13 -1.08
N HIS A 164 6.23 -5.83 -0.11
CA HIS A 164 7.60 -5.35 -0.31
C HIS A 164 8.55 -6.51 -0.57
N CYS A 165 9.40 -6.40 -1.57
CA CYS A 165 10.44 -7.40 -1.83
C CYS A 165 11.72 -6.77 -2.38
N ARG A 166 12.80 -6.86 -1.61
CA ARG A 166 14.09 -6.36 -2.06
C ARG A 166 15.19 -7.36 -1.77
N LYS A 167 15.85 -7.87 -2.85
CA LYS A 167 16.91 -8.89 -2.78
C LYS A 167 16.49 -10.21 -2.09
N ALA A 168 15.19 -10.55 -2.12
CA ALA A 168 14.61 -11.70 -1.42
C ALA A 168 13.48 -12.40 -2.22
N GLN A 169 13.44 -12.23 -3.56
CA GLN A 169 12.32 -12.76 -4.35
C GLN A 169 12.19 -14.29 -4.27
N ASN A 170 13.31 -15.02 -4.27
CA ASN A 170 13.28 -16.49 -4.19
C ASN A 170 12.61 -16.96 -2.88
N GLU A 171 13.00 -16.37 -1.76
CA GLU A 171 12.47 -16.68 -0.43
C GLU A 171 10.99 -16.28 -0.32
N MET A 172 10.64 -15.09 -0.81
CA MET A 172 9.26 -14.62 -0.88
C MET A 172 8.38 -15.57 -1.70
N VAL A 173 8.79 -15.90 -2.92
CA VAL A 173 8.05 -16.80 -3.81
C VAL A 173 7.94 -18.19 -3.22
N ALA A 174 9.01 -18.73 -2.62
CA ALA A 174 8.98 -20.02 -1.96
C ALA A 174 7.98 -20.06 -0.80
N LEU A 175 7.88 -18.98 -0.02
CA LEU A 175 6.91 -18.85 1.05
C LEU A 175 5.49 -18.76 0.50
N LEU A 176 5.21 -17.89 -0.46
CA LEU A 176 3.89 -17.68 -1.04
C LEU A 176 3.36 -18.94 -1.73
N LYS A 177 4.21 -19.75 -2.37
CA LYS A 177 3.84 -21.03 -3.00
C LYS A 177 3.22 -22.02 -2.00
N LYS A 178 3.60 -21.97 -0.71
CA LYS A 178 2.99 -22.84 0.32
C LYS A 178 1.51 -22.54 0.55
N TYR A 179 1.06 -21.34 0.19
CA TYR A 179 -0.29 -20.82 0.45
C TYR A 179 -1.04 -20.44 -0.84
N ALA A 180 -0.51 -20.78 -2.03
CA ALA A 180 -0.95 -20.24 -3.31
C ALA A 180 -2.47 -20.36 -3.56
N ASP A 181 -3.08 -21.48 -3.14
CA ASP A 181 -4.51 -21.76 -3.34
C ASP A 181 -5.41 -20.89 -2.42
N ASP A 182 -4.92 -20.55 -1.24
CA ASP A 182 -5.67 -19.82 -0.20
C ASP A 182 -5.51 -18.30 -0.28
N LEU A 183 -4.44 -17.82 -0.94
CA LEU A 183 -4.16 -16.38 -1.03
C LEU A 183 -5.30 -15.62 -1.68
N PRO A 184 -5.82 -14.53 -1.08
CA PRO A 184 -6.87 -13.71 -1.68
C PRO A 184 -6.38 -12.92 -2.91
N GLY A 185 -5.08 -12.65 -2.98
CA GLY A 185 -4.42 -11.84 -4.00
C GLY A 185 -3.65 -10.68 -3.37
N GLY A 186 -3.16 -9.76 -4.20
CA GLY A 186 -2.40 -8.63 -3.71
C GLY A 186 -1.60 -7.91 -4.78
N VAL A 187 -0.67 -7.10 -4.32
CA VAL A 187 0.26 -6.32 -5.14
C VAL A 187 1.69 -6.67 -4.74
N PHE A 188 2.52 -7.02 -5.70
CA PHE A 188 3.97 -6.93 -5.57
C PHE A 188 4.35 -5.47 -5.82
N HIS A 189 4.48 -4.72 -4.74
CA HIS A 189 4.77 -3.30 -4.75
C HIS A 189 6.17 -3.00 -5.30
N CYS A 190 6.32 -1.84 -5.92
CA CYS A 190 7.57 -1.30 -6.44
C CYS A 190 8.36 -2.28 -7.30
N PHE A 191 7.67 -2.94 -8.25
CA PHE A 191 8.34 -3.90 -9.13
C PHE A 191 9.40 -3.22 -9.99
N THR A 192 10.64 -3.71 -9.89
CA THR A 192 11.80 -3.20 -10.63
C THR A 192 12.62 -4.33 -11.27
N GLY A 193 12.04 -5.52 -11.33
CA GLY A 193 12.70 -6.74 -11.79
C GLY A 193 12.80 -6.87 -13.31
N ASN A 194 13.40 -7.97 -13.72
CA ASN A 194 13.56 -8.37 -15.12
C ASN A 194 12.40 -9.28 -15.59
N GLU A 195 12.45 -9.73 -16.85
CA GLU A 195 11.41 -10.59 -17.46
C GLU A 195 11.16 -11.89 -16.69
N LYS A 196 12.23 -12.57 -16.22
CA LYS A 196 12.11 -13.83 -15.49
C LYS A 196 11.45 -13.62 -14.12
N GLU A 197 11.85 -12.54 -13.43
CA GLU A 197 11.25 -12.15 -12.16
C GLU A 197 9.77 -11.79 -12.33
N ALA A 198 9.42 -11.04 -13.38
CA ALA A 198 8.02 -10.75 -13.70
C ALA A 198 7.22 -12.04 -13.99
N GLN A 199 7.73 -12.92 -14.86
CA GLN A 199 7.06 -14.19 -15.19
C GLN A 199 6.85 -15.09 -13.96
N GLU A 200 7.80 -15.11 -13.03
CA GLU A 200 7.66 -15.86 -11.78
C GLU A 200 6.53 -15.29 -10.89
N LEU A 201 6.48 -13.96 -10.72
CA LEU A 201 5.42 -13.30 -9.95
C LEU A 201 4.03 -13.45 -10.60
N LEU A 202 3.97 -13.46 -11.92
CA LEU A 202 2.73 -13.66 -12.68
C LEU A 202 2.14 -15.07 -12.55
N GLN A 203 2.89 -16.05 -12.01
CA GLN A 203 2.36 -17.37 -11.65
C GLN A 203 1.31 -17.30 -10.53
N PHE A 204 1.27 -16.22 -9.76
CA PHE A 204 0.21 -15.95 -8.78
C PHE A 204 -0.95 -15.21 -9.45
N PRO A 205 -2.03 -15.87 -9.90
CA PRO A 205 -3.02 -15.30 -10.82
C PRO A 205 -3.83 -14.16 -10.20
N ARG A 206 -3.94 -14.10 -8.88
CA ARG A 206 -4.68 -13.06 -8.13
C ARG A 206 -3.81 -11.89 -7.71
N PHE A 207 -2.53 -11.85 -8.14
CA PHE A 207 -1.62 -10.74 -7.84
C PHE A 207 -1.38 -9.85 -9.05
N VAL A 208 -1.03 -8.61 -8.79
CA VAL A 208 -0.62 -7.62 -9.80
C VAL A 208 0.73 -7.00 -9.41
N LEU A 209 1.37 -6.31 -10.35
CA LEU A 209 2.62 -5.59 -10.13
C LEU A 209 2.32 -4.11 -9.91
N GLY A 210 2.86 -3.54 -8.84
CA GLY A 210 2.87 -2.09 -8.57
C GLY A 210 3.97 -1.43 -9.40
N ILE A 211 3.60 -0.49 -10.25
CA ILE A 211 4.52 0.22 -11.12
C ILE A 211 4.58 1.69 -10.73
N GLY A 212 5.77 2.10 -10.28
CA GLY A 212 6.05 3.44 -9.78
C GLY A 212 7.07 4.21 -10.60
N GLY A 213 7.64 5.25 -9.99
CA GLY A 213 8.53 6.24 -10.61
C GLY A 213 9.73 5.67 -11.35
N VAL A 214 10.22 4.49 -10.94
CA VAL A 214 11.36 3.80 -11.59
C VAL A 214 11.13 3.52 -13.07
N LEU A 215 9.88 3.33 -13.52
CA LEU A 215 9.54 3.19 -14.93
C LEU A 215 10.06 4.35 -15.79
N THR A 216 10.15 5.54 -15.23
CA THR A 216 10.57 6.75 -15.94
C THR A 216 12.08 6.98 -15.95
N PHE A 217 12.86 6.18 -15.21
CA PHE A 217 14.29 6.43 -15.05
C PHE A 217 15.07 6.05 -16.31
N LYS A 218 16.06 6.87 -16.68
CA LYS A 218 16.87 6.67 -17.89
C LYS A 218 17.55 5.30 -18.00
N LYS A 219 17.89 4.69 -16.84
CA LYS A 219 18.56 3.38 -16.76
C LYS A 219 17.60 2.23 -16.44
N SER A 220 16.30 2.49 -16.41
CA SER A 220 15.31 1.46 -16.13
C SER A 220 15.13 0.54 -17.32
N HIS A 221 15.04 -0.75 -17.08
CA HIS A 221 14.69 -1.76 -18.09
C HIS A 221 13.18 -2.01 -18.17
N LEU A 222 12.39 -1.45 -17.25
CA LEU A 222 10.95 -1.65 -17.21
C LEU A 222 10.21 -1.27 -18.50
N PRO A 223 10.59 -0.18 -19.22
CA PRO A 223 9.93 0.17 -20.48
C PRO A 223 10.01 -0.92 -21.54
N GLU A 224 11.04 -1.76 -21.49
CA GLU A 224 11.26 -2.88 -22.42
C GLU A 224 10.62 -4.17 -21.88
N VAL A 225 10.75 -4.43 -20.57
CA VAL A 225 10.29 -5.65 -19.93
C VAL A 225 8.76 -5.72 -19.85
N LEU A 226 8.11 -4.65 -19.38
CA LEU A 226 6.68 -4.69 -19.10
C LEU A 226 5.83 -5.06 -20.31
N PRO A 227 5.92 -4.40 -21.49
CA PRO A 227 5.06 -4.71 -22.61
C PRO A 227 5.31 -6.09 -23.24
N GLN A 228 6.47 -6.71 -22.94
CA GLN A 228 6.79 -8.04 -23.47
C GLN A 228 6.17 -9.18 -22.65
N VAL A 229 6.09 -9.03 -21.33
CA VAL A 229 5.74 -10.16 -20.44
C VAL A 229 4.62 -9.88 -19.45
N VAL A 230 4.22 -8.62 -19.25
CA VAL A 230 3.20 -8.24 -18.26
C VAL A 230 1.95 -7.70 -18.96
N PRO A 231 0.80 -8.38 -18.89
CA PRO A 231 -0.47 -7.82 -19.37
C PRO A 231 -0.88 -6.59 -18.53
N LEU A 232 -1.51 -5.59 -19.13
CA LEU A 232 -1.99 -4.40 -18.42
C LEU A 232 -2.97 -4.74 -17.29
N GLU A 233 -3.74 -5.82 -17.42
CA GLU A 233 -4.65 -6.36 -16.41
C GLU A 233 -3.92 -6.87 -15.15
N ARG A 234 -2.60 -6.88 -15.19
CA ARG A 234 -1.73 -7.30 -14.08
C ARG A 234 -0.88 -6.15 -13.53
N ILE A 235 -1.24 -4.89 -13.82
CA ILE A 235 -0.54 -3.68 -13.38
C ILE A 235 -1.46 -2.79 -12.57
N VAL A 236 -0.93 -2.20 -11.49
CA VAL A 236 -1.49 -1.04 -10.79
C VAL A 236 -0.45 0.08 -10.73
N LEU A 237 -0.91 1.31 -10.58
CA LEU A 237 -0.05 2.48 -10.48
C LEU A 237 0.20 2.83 -9.02
N GLU A 238 1.41 3.31 -8.73
CA GLU A 238 1.79 3.77 -7.41
C GLU A 238 2.87 4.85 -7.49
N THR A 239 3.15 5.50 -6.36
CA THR A 239 4.24 6.47 -6.27
C THR A 239 5.38 6.03 -5.36
N ASP A 240 5.09 5.32 -4.29
CA ASP A 240 6.01 5.06 -3.18
C ASP A 240 6.53 6.37 -2.57
N SER A 241 5.68 7.42 -2.60
CA SER A 241 6.05 8.73 -2.07
C SER A 241 6.23 8.72 -0.55
N PRO A 242 7.26 9.39 -0.02
CA PRO A 242 8.05 10.49 -0.58
C PRO A 242 9.24 10.04 -1.46
N TYR A 243 9.42 8.76 -1.68
CA TYR A 243 10.57 8.17 -2.36
C TYR A 243 10.34 8.10 -3.88
N MET A 244 11.37 7.71 -4.63
CA MET A 244 11.31 7.29 -6.03
C MET A 244 10.65 8.28 -7.00
N ALA A 245 10.77 9.60 -6.77
CA ALA A 245 10.17 10.63 -7.62
C ALA A 245 10.46 10.36 -9.12
N PRO A 246 9.42 10.36 -10.00
CA PRO A 246 9.58 10.09 -11.43
C PRO A 246 10.30 11.23 -12.17
N VAL A 247 10.76 10.99 -13.39
CA VAL A 247 11.13 12.08 -14.31
C VAL A 247 9.83 12.78 -14.75
N PRO A 248 9.77 14.14 -14.75
CA PRO A 248 10.89 15.09 -14.61
C PRO A 248 11.17 15.55 -13.16
N MET A 249 10.55 14.94 -12.16
CA MET A 249 10.60 15.40 -10.77
C MET A 249 11.77 14.83 -9.95
N ARG A 250 12.73 14.17 -10.59
CA ARG A 250 13.91 13.59 -9.92
C ARG A 250 14.61 14.60 -8.99
N GLY A 251 15.00 14.12 -7.79
CA GLY A 251 15.66 14.95 -6.78
C GLY A 251 14.74 15.83 -5.92
N LYS A 252 13.43 15.79 -6.19
CA LYS A 252 12.40 16.40 -5.33
C LYS A 252 11.75 15.34 -4.46
N ARG A 253 11.10 15.75 -3.36
CA ARG A 253 10.17 14.90 -2.62
C ARG A 253 9.06 14.43 -3.56
N ASN A 254 8.82 13.12 -3.61
CA ASN A 254 7.73 12.56 -4.40
C ASN A 254 6.38 12.87 -3.75
N GLU A 255 5.31 12.87 -4.54
CA GLU A 255 3.93 13.02 -4.08
C GLU A 255 2.97 12.30 -5.04
N SER A 256 1.78 11.93 -4.54
CA SER A 256 0.78 11.17 -5.33
C SER A 256 0.38 11.85 -6.65
N ALA A 257 0.46 13.19 -6.74
CA ALA A 257 0.23 13.93 -7.99
C ALA A 257 1.17 13.50 -9.13
N TYR A 258 2.32 12.93 -8.80
CA TYR A 258 3.32 12.55 -9.80
C TYR A 258 3.07 11.15 -10.40
N VAL A 259 2.09 10.40 -9.92
CA VAL A 259 1.66 9.14 -10.55
C VAL A 259 1.25 9.33 -12.01
N LYS A 260 0.80 10.53 -12.39
CA LYS A 260 0.51 10.90 -13.78
C LYS A 260 1.70 10.71 -14.74
N PHE A 261 2.93 10.93 -14.26
CA PHE A 261 4.13 10.72 -15.08
C PHE A 261 4.43 9.22 -15.28
N VAL A 262 4.06 8.40 -14.30
CA VAL A 262 4.12 6.93 -14.41
C VAL A 262 3.08 6.44 -15.40
N GLN A 263 1.83 6.92 -15.29
CA GLN A 263 0.73 6.63 -16.23
C GLN A 263 1.13 6.98 -17.68
N GLN A 264 1.63 8.21 -17.88
CA GLN A 264 2.07 8.71 -19.18
C GLN A 264 3.14 7.81 -19.79
N ARG A 265 4.17 7.47 -19.00
CA ARG A 265 5.24 6.59 -19.44
C ARG A 265 4.74 5.17 -19.74
N LEU A 266 3.80 4.66 -18.95
CA LEU A 266 3.20 3.35 -19.19
C LEU A 266 2.38 3.33 -20.48
N ALA A 267 1.62 4.40 -20.79
CA ALA A 267 0.88 4.54 -22.03
C ALA A 267 1.82 4.51 -23.26
N GLU A 268 2.97 5.20 -23.18
CA GLU A 268 4.01 5.13 -24.23
C GLU A 268 4.53 3.70 -24.42
N CYS A 269 4.87 3.00 -23.31
CA CYS A 269 5.41 1.65 -23.37
C CYS A 269 4.44 0.65 -24.01
N TYR A 270 3.13 0.76 -23.71
CA TYR A 270 2.10 -0.12 -24.27
C TYR A 270 1.44 0.41 -25.55
N GLN A 271 1.92 1.53 -26.09
CA GLN A 271 1.41 2.17 -27.31
C GLN A 271 -0.11 2.39 -27.25
N THR A 272 -0.58 2.92 -26.13
CA THR A 272 -1.99 3.19 -25.84
C THR A 272 -2.20 4.60 -25.28
N THR A 273 -3.42 4.95 -24.88
CA THR A 273 -3.74 6.26 -24.28
C THR A 273 -3.62 6.24 -22.76
N GLU A 274 -3.36 7.41 -22.16
CA GLU A 274 -3.35 7.61 -20.71
C GLU A 274 -4.70 7.25 -20.09
N ASP A 275 -5.81 7.59 -20.76
CA ASP A 275 -7.17 7.25 -20.30
C ASP A 275 -7.38 5.74 -20.23
N TYR A 276 -6.90 5.00 -21.23
CA TYR A 276 -6.99 3.54 -21.23
C TYR A 276 -6.16 2.93 -20.10
N ILE A 277 -4.96 3.43 -19.84
CA ILE A 277 -4.16 3.02 -18.68
C ILE A 277 -4.94 3.23 -17.38
N SER A 278 -5.55 4.43 -17.16
CA SER A 278 -6.35 4.69 -15.98
C SER A 278 -7.50 3.69 -15.83
N VAL A 279 -8.26 3.45 -16.89
CA VAL A 279 -9.42 2.54 -16.86
C VAL A 279 -8.98 1.13 -16.46
N VAL A 280 -7.93 0.60 -17.08
CA VAL A 280 -7.47 -0.76 -16.81
C VAL A 280 -6.86 -0.89 -15.40
N THR A 281 -6.00 0.04 -15.03
CA THR A 281 -5.34 -0.03 -13.70
C THR A 281 -6.31 0.21 -12.55
N ASP A 282 -7.27 1.13 -12.69
CA ASP A 282 -8.32 1.35 -11.69
C ASP A 282 -9.26 0.13 -11.59
N ALA A 283 -9.57 -0.55 -12.71
CA ALA A 283 -10.30 -1.82 -12.70
C ALA A 283 -9.52 -2.95 -11.99
N ASN A 284 -8.19 -3.00 -12.16
CA ASN A 284 -7.33 -3.93 -11.43
C ASN A 284 -7.37 -3.66 -9.92
N VAL A 285 -7.31 -2.39 -9.50
CA VAL A 285 -7.45 -2.00 -8.10
C VAL A 285 -8.82 -2.45 -7.55
N ALA A 286 -9.91 -2.17 -8.26
CA ALA A 286 -11.24 -2.58 -7.84
C ALA A 286 -11.36 -4.11 -7.69
N ARG A 287 -10.76 -4.87 -8.62
CA ARG A 287 -10.73 -6.35 -8.57
C ARG A 287 -9.93 -6.89 -7.37
N ILE A 288 -8.81 -6.27 -7.02
CA ILE A 288 -7.91 -6.76 -5.95
C ILE A 288 -8.42 -6.31 -4.57
N PHE A 289 -8.84 -5.06 -4.42
CA PHE A 289 -9.16 -4.46 -3.12
C PHE A 289 -10.67 -4.39 -2.85
N GLY A 290 -11.52 -4.58 -3.86
CA GLY A 290 -12.98 -4.52 -3.71
C GLY A 290 -13.53 -3.10 -3.47
N ILE A 291 -12.85 -2.05 -3.93
CA ILE A 291 -13.20 -0.64 -3.65
C ILE A 291 -13.21 0.24 -4.90
#